data_b4b152cefa0f5e7669288da3aa09c402
#
_entry.id   b4b152cefa0f5e7669288da3aa09c402
#
_cell.length_a   1.000
_cell.length_b   1.000
_cell.length_c   1.000
_cell.angle_alpha   90.00
_cell.angle_beta   90.00
_cell.angle_gamma   90.00
#
_symmetry.space_group_name_H-M   'P 1'
#
loop_
_entity.id
_entity.type
_entity.pdbx_description
1 polymer ?
#
loop_
_entity_poly.entity_id
_entity_poly.type
_entity_poly.pdbx_seq_one_letter_code
_entity_poly.pdbx_strand_id
1 'polypeptide(L)'
;MRIGMGYDVHKLVEGRDMIIGGVNIPYEKGLLGHSDADVLLHAISDALLGAAALGDIGKHFPDTDPQYKGISSLLLLKKVGELLSDKYFLIENIDATIIAQAPKMRPHIDTMQ
;
A
#
# COMPACT_ATOMS: atom_id res chain seq x y z
N MET A 1 1.00 -0.43 -23.77
CA MET A 1 0.32 -0.17 -22.48
C MET A 1 0.21 -1.46 -21.68
N ARG A 2 0.43 -1.39 -20.37
CA ARG A 2 0.24 -2.51 -19.46
C ARG A 2 -0.77 -2.16 -18.39
N ILE A 3 -1.48 -3.15 -17.91
CA ILE A 3 -2.50 -2.99 -16.87
C ILE A 3 -2.17 -3.95 -15.73
N GLY A 4 -2.28 -3.48 -14.50
CA GLY A 4 -2.12 -4.31 -13.32
C GLY A 4 -3.25 -4.08 -12.34
N MET A 5 -3.56 -5.10 -11.55
CA MET A 5 -4.56 -5.03 -10.50
C MET A 5 -3.95 -5.52 -9.18
N GLY A 6 -4.25 -4.82 -8.10
CA GLY A 6 -3.87 -5.22 -6.76
C GLY A 6 -5.09 -5.24 -5.85
N TYR A 7 -5.12 -6.18 -4.94
CA TYR A 7 -6.15 -6.30 -3.92
C TYR A 7 -5.49 -6.67 -2.60
N ASP A 8 -5.80 -5.94 -1.54
CA ASP A 8 -5.21 -6.18 -0.24
C ASP A 8 -6.23 -6.04 0.86
N VAL A 9 -6.09 -6.85 1.90
CA VAL A 9 -6.97 -6.88 3.06
C VAL A 9 -6.13 -7.04 4.31
N HIS A 10 -6.40 -6.23 5.34
CA HIS A 10 -5.77 -6.37 6.63
C HIS A 10 -6.84 -6.40 7.73
N LYS A 11 -6.56 -7.14 8.79
CA LYS A 11 -7.43 -7.23 9.96
C LYS A 11 -7.31 -5.96 10.79
N LEU A 12 -8.44 -5.46 11.30
CA LEU A 12 -8.47 -4.37 12.27
C LEU A 12 -8.16 -4.89 13.66
N VAL A 13 -7.23 -4.24 14.35
CA VAL A 13 -6.83 -4.60 15.72
C VAL A 13 -6.65 -3.34 16.56
N GLU A 14 -6.81 -3.48 17.87
CA GLU A 14 -6.53 -2.40 18.82
C GLU A 14 -5.03 -2.22 19.00
N GLY A 15 -4.63 -1.02 19.45
CA GLY A 15 -3.24 -0.72 19.76
C GLY A 15 -2.36 -0.42 18.56
N ARG A 16 -2.94 -0.17 17.40
CA ARG A 16 -2.20 0.23 16.19
C ARG A 16 -2.82 1.46 15.55
N ASP A 17 -1.96 2.27 14.96
CA ASP A 17 -2.42 3.41 14.15
C ASP A 17 -3.07 2.91 12.86
N MET A 18 -4.10 3.62 12.41
CA MET A 18 -4.70 3.36 11.10
C MET A 18 -4.04 4.28 10.07
N ILE A 19 -3.24 3.68 9.20
CA ILE A 19 -2.54 4.41 8.14
C ILE A 19 -3.04 3.91 6.79
N ILE A 20 -3.65 4.79 6.02
CA ILE A 20 -4.19 4.47 4.69
C ILE A 20 -3.79 5.58 3.74
N GLY A 21 -3.21 5.22 2.59
CA GLY A 21 -2.72 6.18 1.61
C GLY A 21 -1.63 7.09 2.18
N GLY A 22 -0.86 6.62 3.15
CA GLY A 22 0.15 7.38 3.85
C GLY A 22 -0.39 8.35 4.90
N VAL A 23 -1.71 8.37 5.13
CA VAL A 23 -2.37 9.28 6.06
C VAL A 23 -2.72 8.55 7.36
N ASN A 24 -2.33 9.12 8.50
CA ASN A 24 -2.73 8.59 9.81
C ASN A 24 -4.15 9.07 10.10
N ILE A 25 -5.10 8.14 10.06
CA ILE A 25 -6.51 8.43 10.25
C ILE A 25 -6.87 8.21 11.72
N PRO A 26 -7.46 9.22 12.40
CA PRO A 26 -7.89 9.05 13.79
C PRO A 26 -8.96 7.96 13.91
N TYR A 27 -8.63 6.89 14.61
CA TYR A 27 -9.52 5.76 14.85
C TYR A 27 -8.99 4.93 16.00
N GLU A 28 -9.88 4.21 16.68
CA GLU A 28 -9.55 3.40 17.84
C GLU A 28 -8.79 2.12 17.51
N LYS A 29 -8.85 1.69 16.25
CA LYS A 29 -8.16 0.49 15.73
C LYS A 29 -7.29 0.84 14.56
N GLY A 30 -6.32 -0.01 14.28
CA GLY A 30 -5.48 0.08 13.09
C GLY A 30 -5.41 -1.26 12.39
N LEU A 31 -4.69 -1.30 11.28
CA LEU A 31 -4.53 -2.50 10.47
C LEU A 31 -3.33 -3.31 10.96
N LEU A 32 -3.48 -4.63 11.02
CA LEU A 32 -2.42 -5.54 11.46
C LEU A 32 -1.54 -5.93 10.27
N GLY A 33 -0.22 -5.80 10.44
CA GLY A 33 0.73 -6.20 9.41
C GLY A 33 2.17 -5.99 9.87
N HIS A 34 3.12 -6.50 9.09
CA HIS A 34 4.56 -6.41 9.38
C HIS A 34 5.07 -4.96 9.27
N SER A 35 4.64 -4.24 8.21
CA SER A 35 4.90 -2.81 8.02
C SER A 35 3.86 -1.97 8.77
N ASP A 36 3.56 -0.76 8.33
CA ASP A 36 2.46 0.04 8.86
C ASP A 36 1.07 -0.49 8.44
N ALA A 37 1.05 -1.54 7.60
CA ALA A 37 -0.14 -2.21 7.11
C ALA A 37 -1.08 -1.28 6.31
N ASP A 38 -0.52 -0.32 5.57
CA ASP A 38 -1.29 0.56 4.70
C ASP A 38 -1.88 -0.23 3.53
N VAL A 39 -3.13 -0.63 3.67
CA VAL A 39 -3.81 -1.52 2.72
C VAL A 39 -3.91 -0.89 1.33
N LEU A 40 -4.10 0.42 1.26
CA LEU A 40 -4.21 1.12 -0.03
C LEU A 40 -2.89 1.12 -0.79
N LEU A 41 -1.79 1.48 -0.11
CA LEU A 41 -0.48 1.52 -0.74
C LEU A 41 0.03 0.12 -1.10
N HIS A 42 -0.31 -0.89 -0.31
CA HIS A 42 0.03 -2.29 -0.63
C HIS A 42 -0.68 -2.75 -1.90
N ALA A 43 -1.97 -2.45 -2.04
CA ALA A 43 -2.72 -2.81 -3.24
C ALA A 43 -2.18 -2.09 -4.48
N ILE A 44 -1.85 -0.80 -4.36
CA ILE A 44 -1.24 -0.03 -5.45
C ILE A 44 0.11 -0.63 -5.85
N SER A 45 0.95 -0.95 -4.88
CA SER A 45 2.27 -1.55 -5.13
C SER A 45 2.14 -2.88 -5.86
N ASP A 46 1.22 -3.75 -5.43
CA ASP A 46 0.97 -5.02 -6.10
C ASP A 46 0.48 -4.83 -7.54
N ALA A 47 -0.41 -3.86 -7.75
CA ALA A 47 -0.90 -3.55 -9.09
C ALA A 47 0.24 -3.11 -10.02
N LEU A 48 1.13 -2.25 -9.54
CA LEU A 48 2.26 -1.76 -10.31
C LEU A 48 3.26 -2.88 -10.63
N LEU A 49 3.61 -3.68 -9.64
CA LEU A 49 4.51 -4.82 -9.84
C LEU A 49 3.90 -5.85 -10.79
N GLY A 50 2.61 -6.13 -10.64
CA GLY A 50 1.90 -7.06 -11.53
C GLY A 50 1.87 -6.59 -12.97
N ALA A 51 1.60 -5.30 -13.20
CA ALA A 51 1.60 -4.73 -14.55
C ALA A 51 2.98 -4.86 -15.23
N ALA A 52 4.06 -4.76 -14.45
CA ALA A 52 5.43 -4.88 -14.94
C ALA A 52 5.93 -6.34 -14.96
N ALA A 53 5.09 -7.29 -14.59
CA ALA A 53 5.45 -8.71 -14.48
C ALA A 53 6.60 -8.97 -13.49
N LEU A 54 6.67 -8.20 -12.42
CA LEU A 54 7.71 -8.29 -11.39
C LEU A 54 7.25 -9.04 -10.13
N GLY A 55 6.05 -9.63 -10.13
CA GLY A 55 5.50 -10.35 -8.99
C GLY A 55 4.66 -9.47 -8.09
N ASP A 56 4.92 -9.53 -6.80
CA ASP A 56 4.17 -8.80 -5.79
C ASP A 56 5.09 -8.26 -4.69
N ILE A 57 4.52 -7.53 -3.74
CA ILE A 57 5.31 -6.95 -2.64
C ILE A 57 5.91 -8.01 -1.73
N GLY A 58 5.25 -9.14 -1.54
CA GLY A 58 5.78 -10.23 -0.72
C GLY A 58 7.07 -10.81 -1.26
N LYS A 59 7.24 -10.80 -2.58
CA LYS A 59 8.47 -11.26 -3.24
C LYS A 59 9.64 -10.30 -2.99
N HIS A 60 9.39 -8.99 -3.07
CA HIS A 60 10.44 -7.97 -2.94
C HIS A 60 10.68 -7.51 -1.51
N PHE A 61 9.65 -7.55 -0.68
CA PHE A 61 9.70 -7.05 0.71
C PHE A 61 9.04 -8.06 1.64
N PRO A 62 9.65 -9.25 1.85
CA PRO A 62 9.01 -10.32 2.62
C PRO A 62 8.79 -9.94 4.08
N ASP A 63 7.66 -10.36 4.63
CA ASP A 63 7.29 -10.14 6.04
C ASP A 63 8.30 -10.74 7.03
N THR A 64 9.07 -11.71 6.57
CA THR A 64 10.08 -12.37 7.39
C THR A 64 11.36 -11.56 7.55
N ASP A 65 11.54 -10.49 6.76
CA ASP A 65 12.74 -9.65 6.83
C ASP A 65 12.57 -8.57 7.89
N PRO A 66 13.38 -8.59 8.98
CA PRO A 66 13.26 -7.61 10.07
C PRO A 66 13.42 -6.15 9.64
N GLN A 67 14.15 -5.88 8.54
CA GLN A 67 14.37 -4.49 8.08
C GLN A 67 13.08 -3.81 7.66
N TYR A 68 12.02 -4.57 7.32
CA TYR A 68 10.74 -4.03 6.89
C TYR A 68 9.70 -3.96 8.02
N LYS A 69 10.05 -4.41 9.21
CA LYS A 69 9.13 -4.36 10.36
C LYS A 69 8.86 -2.91 10.74
N GLY A 70 7.58 -2.53 10.76
CA GLY A 70 7.17 -1.18 11.10
C GLY A 70 7.48 -0.12 10.04
N ILE A 71 8.02 -0.51 8.88
CA ILE A 71 8.36 0.43 7.82
C ILE A 71 7.13 1.12 7.25
N SER A 72 7.27 2.40 6.88
CA SER A 72 6.21 3.11 6.17
C SER A 72 6.01 2.51 4.78
N SER A 73 4.75 2.25 4.42
CA SER A 73 4.40 1.75 3.10
C SER A 73 4.66 2.77 1.99
N LEU A 74 4.76 4.07 2.34
CA LEU A 74 5.21 5.09 1.40
C LEU A 74 6.64 4.82 0.93
N LEU A 75 7.52 4.35 1.83
CA LEU A 75 8.88 3.97 1.46
C LEU A 75 8.89 2.71 0.58
N LEU A 76 8.02 1.75 0.86
CA LEU A 76 7.87 0.57 0.01
C LEU A 76 7.39 0.95 -1.38
N LEU A 77 6.40 1.83 -1.48
CA LEU A 77 5.88 2.32 -2.75
C LEU A 77 6.96 3.07 -3.54
N LYS A 78 7.78 3.88 -2.86
CA LYS A 78 8.90 4.56 -3.48
C LYS A 78 9.89 3.58 -4.10
N LYS A 79 10.22 2.50 -3.39
CA LYS A 79 11.09 1.45 -3.91
C LYS A 79 10.49 0.74 -5.11
N VAL A 80 9.17 0.50 -5.10
CA VAL A 80 8.46 -0.06 -6.26
C VAL A 80 8.59 0.89 -7.46
N GLY A 81 8.39 2.18 -7.25
CA GLY A 81 8.56 3.18 -8.30
C GLY A 81 9.96 3.18 -8.90
N GLU A 82 10.99 3.02 -8.06
CA GLU A 82 12.38 2.92 -8.51
C GLU A 82 12.59 1.66 -9.37
N LEU A 83 12.02 0.51 -8.97
CA LEU A 83 12.09 -0.72 -9.76
C LEU A 83 11.46 -0.55 -11.13
N LEU A 84 10.30 0.11 -11.21
CA LEU A 84 9.62 0.37 -12.47
C LEU A 84 10.45 1.30 -13.36
N SER A 85 11.01 2.36 -12.78
CA SER A 85 11.84 3.31 -13.51
C SER A 85 13.09 2.63 -14.07
N ASP A 86 13.73 1.74 -13.30
CA ASP A 86 14.90 0.97 -13.72
C ASP A 86 14.58 0.03 -14.89
N LYS A 87 13.31 -0.37 -15.03
CA LYS A 87 12.83 -1.20 -16.14
C LYS A 87 12.19 -0.37 -17.27
N TYR A 88 12.34 0.96 -17.21
CA TYR A 88 11.84 1.90 -18.23
C TYR A 88 10.31 1.94 -18.36
N PHE A 89 9.59 1.70 -17.26
CA PHE A 89 8.13 1.85 -17.22
C PHE A 89 7.73 3.23 -16.71
N LEU A 90 6.66 3.78 -17.28
CA LEU A 90 6.01 5.00 -16.80
C LEU A 90 4.63 4.65 -16.27
N ILE A 91 4.27 5.27 -15.14
CA ILE A 91 2.93 5.14 -14.57
C ILE A 91 2.03 6.18 -15.22
N GLU A 92 1.00 5.71 -15.95
CA GLU A 92 0.06 6.61 -16.63
C GLU A 92 -1.13 6.97 -15.76
N ASN A 93 -1.69 5.99 -15.04
CA ASN A 93 -2.89 6.19 -14.25
C ASN A 93 -2.99 5.17 -13.12
N ILE A 94 -3.50 5.62 -11.99
CA ILE A 94 -3.82 4.76 -10.85
C ILE A 94 -5.25 5.10 -10.42
N ASP A 95 -6.09 4.07 -10.32
CA ASP A 95 -7.42 4.17 -9.76
C ASP A 95 -7.54 3.20 -8.59
N ALA A 96 -8.09 3.65 -7.47
CA ALA A 96 -8.13 2.87 -6.25
C ALA A 96 -9.47 3.03 -5.53
N THR A 97 -9.92 1.96 -4.89
CA THR A 97 -11.14 1.94 -4.10
C THR A 97 -10.85 1.38 -2.72
N ILE A 98 -11.32 2.09 -1.69
CA ILE A 98 -11.24 1.65 -0.29
C ILE A 98 -12.61 1.16 0.12
N ILE A 99 -12.67 -0.07 0.65
CA ILE A 99 -13.91 -0.66 1.16
C ILE A 99 -13.79 -0.76 2.69
N ALA A 100 -14.57 0.06 3.39
CA ALA A 100 -14.56 0.09 4.83
C ALA A 100 -15.90 0.58 5.38
N GLN A 101 -16.38 -0.03 6.47
CA GLN A 101 -17.57 0.43 7.17
C GLN A 101 -17.27 1.66 8.01
N ALA A 102 -16.11 1.68 8.64
CA ALA A 102 -15.62 2.76 9.51
C ALA A 102 -14.09 2.71 9.53
N PRO A 103 -13.41 3.83 9.79
CA PRO A 103 -13.94 5.19 9.86
C PRO A 103 -14.33 5.74 8.49
N LYS A 104 -14.94 6.93 8.45
CA LYS A 104 -15.27 7.60 7.20
C LYS A 104 -13.97 8.02 6.49
N MET A 105 -13.85 7.67 5.22
CA MET A 105 -12.63 7.93 4.44
C MET A 105 -12.67 9.27 3.69
N ARG A 106 -13.86 9.73 3.31
CA ARG A 106 -13.99 10.93 2.47
C ARG A 106 -13.22 12.14 2.98
N PRO A 107 -13.19 12.48 4.30
CA PRO A 107 -12.42 13.63 4.77
C PRO A 107 -10.93 13.53 4.53
N HIS A 108 -10.41 12.34 4.24
CA HIS A 108 -8.98 12.06 4.11
C HIS A 108 -8.53 11.82 2.67
N ILE A 109 -9.47 11.71 1.73
CA ILE A 109 -9.17 11.34 0.33
C ILE A 109 -8.21 12.34 -0.32
N ASP A 110 -8.46 13.63 -0.15
CA ASP A 110 -7.63 14.65 -0.77
C ASP A 110 -6.18 14.60 -0.28
N THR A 111 -5.98 14.31 1.01
CA THR A 111 -4.65 14.17 1.60
C THR A 111 -3.91 12.94 1.07
N MET A 112 -4.65 11.86 0.74
CA MET A 112 -4.07 10.64 0.18
C MET A 112 -3.56 10.83 -1.25
N GLN A 113 -4.15 11.75 -1.96
CA GLN A 113 -3.74 12.08 -3.32
C GLN A 113 -2.48 12.94 -3.31
#